data_f92bed7d84b1922ae91ec3aca978690e
#
_entry.id   f92bed7d84b1922ae91ec3aca978690e
#
_cell.length_a   1.000
_cell.length_b   1.000
_cell.length_c   1.000
_cell.angle_alpha   90.00
_cell.angle_beta   90.00
_cell.angle_gamma   90.00
#
_symmetry.space_group_name_H-M   'P 1'
#
loop_
_entity.id
_entity.type
_entity.pdbx_description
1 polymer ?
#
loop_
_entity_poly.entity_id
_entity_poly.type
_entity_poly.pdbx_seq_one_letter_code
_entity_poly.pdbx_strand_id
1 'polypeptide(L)'
;MSLIKKSNELVIPSIIKMMIYGQAGMRKTTTALSAPSPLLLDFDNGVKRVNMSHLDGVDIVQITSWNDVQQVLQEDLSAYRTIVVDTIGKMMDFIISYKCGTRQPQIRDWGGINQEFSGFVRNLSNLNKNIIFVAHRDTRKEGDDTVFIPASVSYTHLTLPT
;
A
#
# COMPACT_ATOMS: atom_id res chain seq x y z
N MET A 1 -36.48 2.64 1.63
CA MET A 1 -35.67 1.40 1.45
C MET A 1 -35.12 0.99 2.81
N SER A 2 -35.26 -0.29 3.17
CA SER A 2 -34.68 -0.80 4.42
C SER A 2 -33.16 -0.89 4.29
N LEU A 3 -32.42 -0.44 5.30
CA LEU A 3 -30.98 -0.63 5.41
C LEU A 3 -30.59 -2.06 5.81
N ILE A 4 -31.56 -2.80 6.34
CA ILE A 4 -31.37 -4.18 6.77
C ILE A 4 -31.54 -5.10 5.55
N LYS A 5 -30.50 -5.84 5.22
CA LYS A 5 -30.50 -6.86 4.15
C LYS A 5 -30.33 -8.24 4.77
N LYS A 6 -30.97 -9.24 4.18
CA LYS A 6 -30.73 -10.65 4.55
C LYS A 6 -29.38 -11.09 3.99
N SER A 7 -28.72 -12.04 4.62
CA SER A 7 -27.39 -12.51 4.20
C SER A 7 -27.37 -13.06 2.76
N ASN A 8 -28.46 -13.65 2.30
CA ASN A 8 -28.60 -14.14 0.92
C ASN A 8 -28.85 -13.05 -0.12
N GLU A 9 -29.13 -11.82 0.32
CA GLU A 9 -29.28 -10.63 -0.54
C GLU A 9 -27.97 -9.84 -0.69
N LEU A 10 -26.91 -10.25 0.05
CA LEU A 10 -25.63 -9.61 0.00
C LEU A 10 -24.83 -10.13 -1.20
N VAL A 11 -24.50 -9.23 -2.12
CA VAL A 11 -23.51 -9.50 -3.16
C VAL A 11 -22.14 -9.31 -2.54
N ILE A 12 -21.43 -10.41 -2.26
CA ILE A 12 -20.06 -10.39 -1.77
C ILE A 12 -19.15 -10.31 -3.00
N PRO A 13 -18.44 -9.19 -3.23
CA PRO A 13 -17.53 -9.09 -4.35
C PRO A 13 -16.36 -10.10 -4.18
N SER A 14 -16.01 -10.80 -5.26
CA SER A 14 -14.86 -11.72 -5.30
C SER A 14 -13.56 -10.92 -5.47
N ILE A 15 -13.25 -10.05 -4.52
CA ILE A 15 -12.03 -9.24 -4.48
C ILE A 15 -11.19 -9.58 -3.25
N ILE A 16 -9.87 -9.48 -3.41
CA ILE A 16 -8.90 -9.75 -2.35
C ILE A 16 -8.23 -8.44 -1.95
N LYS A 17 -8.16 -8.19 -0.65
CA LYS A 17 -7.35 -7.13 -0.05
C LYS A 17 -6.34 -7.80 0.86
N MET A 18 -5.05 -7.70 0.51
CA MET A 18 -4.00 -8.41 1.23
C MET A 18 -2.73 -7.58 1.35
N MET A 19 -1.89 -7.98 2.29
CA MET A 19 -0.55 -7.45 2.45
C MET A 19 0.46 -8.60 2.38
N ILE A 20 1.50 -8.42 1.57
CA ILE A 20 2.65 -9.33 1.48
C ILE A 20 3.84 -8.62 2.11
N TYR A 21 4.42 -9.18 3.16
CA TYR A 21 5.60 -8.61 3.78
C TYR A 21 6.70 -9.63 4.02
N GLY A 22 7.94 -9.18 4.08
CA GLY A 22 9.11 -10.05 4.26
C GLY A 22 10.42 -9.31 4.02
N GLN A 23 11.53 -10.02 4.15
CA GLN A 23 12.87 -9.47 3.88
C GLN A 23 13.02 -9.02 2.42
N ALA A 24 14.00 -8.15 2.17
CA ALA A 24 14.41 -7.83 0.80
C ALA A 24 14.83 -9.11 0.04
N GLY A 25 14.59 -9.16 -1.26
CA GLY A 25 14.96 -10.32 -2.10
C GLY A 25 14.00 -11.51 -2.03
N MET A 26 12.97 -11.51 -1.17
CA MET A 26 12.02 -12.62 -1.02
C MET A 26 10.92 -12.64 -2.09
N ARG A 27 11.13 -12.00 -3.24
CA ARG A 27 10.24 -12.00 -4.41
C ARG A 27 8.80 -11.51 -4.14
N LYS A 28 8.61 -10.64 -3.15
CA LYS A 28 7.28 -10.10 -2.81
C LYS A 28 6.61 -9.39 -3.99
N THR A 29 7.35 -8.51 -4.66
CA THR A 29 6.88 -7.81 -5.88
C THR A 29 6.48 -8.79 -6.96
N THR A 30 7.32 -9.77 -7.28
CA THR A 30 7.01 -10.81 -8.27
C THR A 30 5.72 -11.57 -7.93
N THR A 31 5.54 -11.92 -6.65
CA THR A 31 4.33 -12.60 -6.19
C THR A 31 3.10 -11.68 -6.31
N ALA A 32 3.22 -10.40 -5.96
CA ALA A 32 2.12 -9.45 -6.10
C ALA A 32 1.71 -9.23 -7.55
N LEU A 33 2.70 -9.19 -8.48
CA LEU A 33 2.48 -8.98 -9.91
C LEU A 33 1.92 -10.22 -10.63
N SER A 34 1.91 -11.40 -10.01
CA SER A 34 1.23 -12.58 -10.56
C SER A 34 -0.29 -12.52 -10.47
N ALA A 35 -0.84 -11.51 -9.84
CA ALA A 35 -2.28 -11.26 -9.77
C ALA A 35 -2.86 -10.86 -11.14
N PRO A 36 -4.18 -11.05 -11.37
CA PRO A 36 -4.79 -10.78 -12.67
C PRO A 36 -4.78 -9.27 -13.00
N SER A 37 -4.35 -8.92 -14.22
CA SER A 37 -4.31 -7.56 -14.79
C SER A 37 -3.81 -6.51 -13.78
N PRO A 38 -2.53 -6.62 -13.34
CA PRO A 38 -2.00 -5.77 -12.30
C PRO A 38 -1.58 -4.39 -12.84
N LEU A 39 -1.89 -3.35 -12.07
CA LEU A 39 -1.27 -2.03 -12.15
C LEU A 39 -0.34 -1.88 -10.95
N LEU A 40 0.95 -1.66 -11.20
CA LEU A 40 1.95 -1.43 -10.16
C LEU A 40 2.13 0.06 -9.89
N LEU A 41 1.91 0.47 -8.66
CA LEU A 41 2.36 1.76 -8.14
C LEU A 41 3.74 1.55 -7.49
N ASP A 42 4.79 1.88 -8.24
CA ASP A 42 6.18 1.64 -7.83
C ASP A 42 6.76 2.87 -7.13
N PHE A 43 6.84 2.80 -5.80
CA PHE A 43 7.34 3.90 -4.95
C PHE A 43 8.85 3.84 -4.70
N ASP A 44 9.48 2.68 -4.85
CA ASP A 44 10.91 2.51 -4.53
C ASP A 44 11.79 2.20 -5.76
N ASN A 45 11.22 2.31 -6.97
CA ASN A 45 11.85 1.88 -8.21
C ASN A 45 12.27 0.39 -8.20
N GLY A 46 11.53 -0.42 -7.44
CA GLY A 46 11.81 -1.84 -7.25
C GLY A 46 11.61 -2.67 -8.50
N VAL A 47 10.78 -2.19 -9.43
CA VAL A 47 10.51 -2.86 -10.70
C VAL A 47 11.77 -3.19 -11.51
N LYS A 48 12.79 -2.37 -11.42
CA LYS A 48 14.09 -2.58 -12.11
C LYS A 48 14.81 -3.86 -11.68
N ARG A 49 14.43 -4.44 -10.53
CA ARG A 49 15.00 -5.67 -9.98
C ARG A 49 14.14 -6.90 -10.29
N VAL A 50 12.97 -6.70 -10.90
CA VAL A 50 12.08 -7.79 -11.32
C VAL A 50 12.53 -8.32 -12.67
N ASN A 51 12.56 -9.65 -12.84
CA ASN A 51 12.87 -10.24 -14.13
C ASN A 51 11.81 -9.84 -15.17
N MET A 52 12.27 -9.46 -16.37
CA MET A 52 11.40 -9.01 -17.46
C MET A 52 10.27 -10.00 -17.80
N SER A 53 10.52 -11.30 -17.66
CA SER A 53 9.49 -12.33 -17.88
C SER A 53 8.30 -12.26 -16.92
N HIS A 54 8.45 -11.58 -15.78
CA HIS A 54 7.38 -11.36 -14.80
C HIS A 54 6.69 -10.00 -14.96
N LEU A 55 7.13 -9.19 -15.91
CA LEU A 55 6.56 -7.87 -16.22
C LEU A 55 5.64 -7.90 -17.45
N ASP A 56 5.54 -9.03 -18.11
CA ASP A 56 4.64 -9.18 -19.26
C ASP A 56 3.18 -8.98 -18.80
N GLY A 57 2.47 -8.07 -19.48
CA GLY A 57 1.11 -7.69 -19.12
C GLY A 57 0.95 -6.88 -17.82
N VAL A 58 2.05 -6.31 -17.30
CA VAL A 58 2.05 -5.44 -16.11
C VAL A 58 2.20 -3.99 -16.54
N ASP A 59 1.24 -3.16 -16.20
CA ASP A 59 1.39 -1.72 -16.34
C ASP A 59 1.95 -1.12 -15.04
N ILE A 60 2.81 -0.10 -15.18
CA ILE A 60 3.62 0.42 -14.08
C ILE A 60 3.54 1.92 -14.07
N VAL A 61 3.25 2.48 -12.90
CA VAL A 61 3.40 3.90 -12.61
C VAL A 61 4.56 4.07 -11.65
N GLN A 62 5.65 4.69 -12.14
CA GLN A 62 6.76 5.10 -11.28
C GLN A 62 6.37 6.36 -10.53
N ILE A 63 6.17 6.26 -9.23
CA ILE A 63 5.77 7.37 -8.39
C ILE A 63 7.00 8.20 -8.04
N THR A 64 6.95 9.49 -8.37
CA THR A 64 7.99 10.47 -8.08
C THR A 64 7.54 11.51 -7.06
N SER A 65 6.23 11.69 -6.92
CA SER A 65 5.60 12.57 -5.95
C SER A 65 4.26 12.01 -5.47
N TRP A 66 3.75 12.50 -4.34
CA TRP A 66 2.42 12.12 -3.87
C TRP A 66 1.31 12.58 -4.83
N ASN A 67 1.53 13.64 -5.59
CA ASN A 67 0.58 14.12 -6.60
C ASN A 67 0.38 13.10 -7.73
N ASP A 68 1.40 12.32 -8.10
CA ASP A 68 1.28 11.29 -9.13
C ASP A 68 0.23 10.25 -8.73
N VAL A 69 0.19 9.90 -7.43
CA VAL A 69 -0.81 8.97 -6.88
C VAL A 69 -2.23 9.52 -7.03
N GLN A 70 -2.40 10.81 -6.75
CA GLN A 70 -3.71 11.47 -6.88
C GLN A 70 -4.16 11.52 -8.35
N GLN A 71 -3.25 11.74 -9.28
CA GLN A 71 -3.53 11.74 -10.72
C GLN A 71 -3.95 10.35 -11.21
N VAL A 72 -3.18 9.32 -10.88
CA VAL A 72 -3.47 7.93 -11.28
C VAL A 72 -4.85 7.47 -10.79
N LEU A 73 -5.25 7.85 -9.59
CA LEU A 73 -6.58 7.49 -9.07
C LEU A 73 -7.73 8.19 -9.79
N GLN A 74 -7.45 9.21 -10.60
CA GLN A 74 -8.44 9.91 -11.43
C GLN A 74 -8.48 9.38 -12.88
N GLU A 75 -7.53 8.53 -13.26
CA GLU A 75 -7.50 7.90 -14.57
C GLU A 75 -8.54 6.77 -14.68
N ASP A 76 -8.79 6.34 -15.92
CA ASP A 76 -9.62 5.16 -16.16
C ASP A 76 -8.87 3.88 -15.78
N LEU A 77 -9.17 3.33 -14.63
CA LEU A 77 -8.59 2.10 -14.13
C LEU A 77 -9.39 0.84 -14.51
N SER A 78 -10.36 0.93 -15.41
CA SER A 78 -11.26 -0.18 -15.75
C SER A 78 -10.54 -1.42 -16.32
N ALA A 79 -9.41 -1.22 -17.00
CA ALA A 79 -8.59 -2.29 -17.57
C ALA A 79 -7.90 -3.16 -16.49
N TYR A 80 -7.73 -2.65 -15.27
CA TYR A 80 -6.98 -3.32 -14.21
C TYR A 80 -7.92 -4.02 -13.24
N ARG A 81 -7.61 -5.27 -12.91
CA ARG A 81 -8.30 -6.04 -11.86
C ARG A 81 -7.61 -5.95 -10.51
N THR A 82 -6.32 -5.63 -10.51
CA THR A 82 -5.48 -5.58 -9.31
C THR A 82 -4.67 -4.29 -9.29
N ILE A 83 -4.59 -3.65 -8.12
CA ILE A 83 -3.64 -2.56 -7.85
C ILE A 83 -2.63 -3.05 -6.83
N VAL A 84 -1.35 -2.94 -7.18
CA VAL A 84 -0.23 -3.30 -6.33
C VAL A 84 0.47 -2.03 -5.86
N VAL A 85 0.66 -1.88 -4.56
CA VAL A 85 1.36 -0.76 -3.92
C VAL A 85 2.70 -1.27 -3.38
N ASP A 86 3.80 -0.89 -4.00
CA ASP A 86 5.15 -1.38 -3.64
C ASP A 86 6.14 -0.20 -3.46
N THR A 87 6.54 0.10 -2.26
CA THR A 87 6.22 -0.48 -0.96
C THR A 87 5.49 0.54 -0.07
N ILE A 88 4.74 0.06 0.91
CA ILE A 88 4.04 0.93 1.88
C ILE A 88 5.03 1.86 2.60
N GLY A 89 6.19 1.36 3.01
CA GLY A 89 7.17 2.18 3.71
C GLY A 89 7.60 3.40 2.88
N LYS A 90 7.90 3.19 1.59
CA LYS A 90 8.24 4.28 0.67
C LYS A 90 7.05 5.18 0.39
N MET A 91 5.86 4.63 0.23
CA MET A 91 4.64 5.42 0.11
C MET A 91 4.47 6.39 1.29
N MET A 92 4.75 5.95 2.51
CA MET A 92 4.69 6.82 3.70
C MET A 92 5.72 7.94 3.64
N ASP A 93 6.94 7.69 3.13
CA ASP A 93 7.95 8.74 2.92
C ASP A 93 7.42 9.85 1.98
N PHE A 94 6.69 9.48 0.91
CA PHE A 94 6.06 10.44 0.01
C PHE A 94 4.94 11.24 0.69
N ILE A 95 4.11 10.61 1.50
CA ILE A 95 3.06 11.32 2.28
C ILE A 95 3.70 12.29 3.27
N ILE A 96 4.76 11.87 3.97
CA ILE A 96 5.50 12.72 4.91
C ILE A 96 6.08 13.93 4.17
N SER A 97 6.75 13.70 3.05
CA SER A 97 7.32 14.78 2.24
C SER A 97 6.23 15.73 1.72
N TYR A 98 5.09 15.22 1.32
CA TYR A 98 3.94 16.01 0.88
C TYR A 98 3.38 16.91 1.99
N LYS A 99 3.28 16.39 3.22
CA LYS A 99 2.73 17.13 4.37
C LYS A 99 3.75 18.06 5.05
N CYS A 100 5.01 17.65 5.12
CA CYS A 100 6.04 18.31 5.91
C CYS A 100 7.14 18.97 5.06
N GLY A 101 7.18 18.72 3.74
CA GLY A 101 8.29 19.14 2.91
C GLY A 101 9.60 18.44 3.30
N THR A 102 10.67 19.19 3.42
CA THR A 102 12.01 18.67 3.77
C THR A 102 12.26 18.57 5.28
N ARG A 103 11.34 19.09 6.11
CA ARG A 103 11.51 19.03 7.56
C ARG A 103 11.09 17.70 8.15
N GLN A 104 11.67 17.33 9.27
CA GLN A 104 11.24 16.17 10.05
C GLN A 104 9.80 16.36 10.57
N PRO A 105 8.93 15.34 10.51
CA PRO A 105 7.59 15.41 11.05
C PRO A 105 7.63 15.58 12.59
N GLN A 106 6.79 16.50 13.08
CA GLN A 106 6.56 16.69 14.51
C GLN A 106 5.32 15.91 14.95
N ILE A 107 5.11 15.75 16.26
CA ILE A 107 3.96 15.03 16.83
C ILE A 107 2.62 15.53 16.24
N ARG A 108 2.48 16.83 16.07
CA ARG A 108 1.27 17.46 15.51
C ARG A 108 1.00 17.11 14.03
N ASP A 109 2.03 16.73 13.28
CA ASP A 109 1.91 16.46 11.83
C ASP A 109 1.32 15.06 11.57
N TRP A 110 1.48 14.14 12.53
CA TRP A 110 1.05 12.75 12.37
C TRP A 110 -0.46 12.59 12.18
N GLY A 111 -1.26 13.50 12.74
CA GLY A 111 -2.71 13.51 12.48
C GLY A 111 -3.01 13.66 10.99
N GLY A 112 -2.39 14.64 10.33
CA GLY A 112 -2.55 14.88 8.90
C GLY A 112 -1.95 13.78 8.01
N ILE A 113 -0.80 13.22 8.41
CA ILE A 113 -0.15 12.11 7.70
C ILE A 113 -1.04 10.86 7.75
N ASN A 114 -1.55 10.50 8.93
CA ASN A 114 -2.43 9.35 9.10
C ASN A 114 -3.77 9.52 8.37
N GLN A 115 -4.29 10.74 8.34
CA GLN A 115 -5.52 11.05 7.59
C GLN A 115 -5.31 10.83 6.09
N GLU A 116 -4.18 11.28 5.54
CA GLU A 116 -3.83 11.09 4.13
C GLU A 116 -3.69 9.61 3.79
N PHE A 117 -2.92 8.87 4.59
CA PHE A 117 -2.75 7.43 4.45
C PHE A 117 -4.10 6.68 4.49
N SER A 118 -4.91 6.96 5.51
CA SER A 118 -6.22 6.32 5.68
C SER A 118 -7.18 6.68 4.54
N GLY A 119 -7.12 7.92 4.05
CA GLY A 119 -7.87 8.38 2.89
C GLY A 119 -7.50 7.60 1.63
N PHE A 120 -6.21 7.43 1.37
CA PHE A 120 -5.71 6.65 0.23
C PHE A 120 -6.17 5.19 0.30
N VAL A 121 -5.97 4.52 1.44
CA VAL A 121 -6.39 3.12 1.62
C VAL A 121 -7.91 2.96 1.43
N ARG A 122 -8.70 3.93 1.91
CA ARG A 122 -10.16 3.94 1.72
C ARG A 122 -10.52 4.10 0.24
N ASN A 123 -9.87 5.03 -0.46
CA ASN A 123 -10.11 5.25 -1.89
C ASN A 123 -9.80 4.00 -2.70
N LEU A 124 -8.65 3.35 -2.46
CA LEU A 124 -8.33 2.07 -3.09
C LEU A 124 -9.37 1.00 -2.75
N SER A 125 -9.81 0.94 -1.50
CA SER A 125 -10.79 -0.05 -1.05
C SER A 125 -12.15 0.09 -1.74
N ASN A 126 -12.50 1.29 -2.20
CA ASN A 126 -13.76 1.59 -2.88
C ASN A 126 -13.71 1.29 -4.39
N LEU A 127 -12.54 1.01 -4.96
CA LEU A 127 -12.41 0.75 -6.40
C LEU A 127 -12.98 -0.60 -6.85
N ASN A 128 -13.44 -1.45 -5.94
CA ASN A 128 -13.92 -2.81 -6.25
C ASN A 128 -12.89 -3.64 -7.05
N LYS A 129 -11.61 -3.55 -6.66
CA LYS A 129 -10.47 -4.24 -7.27
C LYS A 129 -9.70 -5.02 -6.21
N ASN A 130 -8.90 -5.99 -6.64
CA ASN A 130 -7.91 -6.58 -5.75
C ASN A 130 -6.88 -5.52 -5.37
N ILE A 131 -6.54 -5.44 -4.10
CA ILE A 131 -5.53 -4.51 -3.58
C ILE A 131 -4.46 -5.32 -2.89
N ILE A 132 -3.22 -5.19 -3.35
CA ILE A 132 -2.07 -5.88 -2.77
C ILE A 132 -1.06 -4.83 -2.30
N PHE A 133 -0.84 -4.79 -1.00
CA PHE A 133 0.21 -3.97 -0.41
C PHE A 133 1.46 -4.81 -0.22
N VAL A 134 2.60 -4.27 -0.63
CA VAL A 134 3.92 -4.88 -0.39
C VAL A 134 4.64 -4.07 0.69
N ALA A 135 5.19 -4.77 1.68
CA ALA A 135 5.96 -4.14 2.76
C ALA A 135 7.28 -4.88 3.02
N HIS A 136 8.27 -4.17 3.54
CA HIS A 136 9.41 -4.81 4.15
C HIS A 136 9.03 -5.39 5.52
N ARG A 137 9.79 -6.38 5.98
CA ARG A 137 9.67 -6.91 7.32
C ARG A 137 10.49 -6.06 8.28
N ASP A 138 9.89 -5.73 9.39
CA ASP A 138 10.57 -5.21 10.56
C ASP A 138 10.44 -6.18 11.74
N THR A 139 11.16 -5.94 12.80
CA THR A 139 11.16 -6.77 14.01
C THR A 139 10.87 -5.90 15.22
N ARG A 140 9.99 -6.39 16.10
CA ARG A 140 9.71 -5.77 17.37
C ARG A 140 9.95 -6.77 18.50
N LYS A 141 10.57 -6.33 19.58
CA LYS A 141 10.68 -7.13 20.81
C LYS A 141 9.41 -6.94 21.66
N GLU A 142 8.81 -8.05 22.05
CA GLU A 142 7.70 -8.10 23.00
C GLU A 142 8.10 -9.02 24.17
N GLY A 143 8.69 -8.43 25.21
CA GLY A 143 9.35 -9.18 26.26
C GLY A 143 10.61 -9.88 25.73
N ASP A 144 10.70 -11.20 25.90
CA ASP A 144 11.80 -12.04 25.39
C ASP A 144 11.59 -12.50 23.95
N ASP A 145 10.39 -12.31 23.39
CA ASP A 145 10.05 -12.75 22.06
C ASP A 145 10.38 -11.69 21.00
N THR A 146 10.73 -12.16 19.80
CA THR A 146 10.93 -11.31 18.62
C THR A 146 9.79 -11.55 17.64
N VAL A 147 8.96 -10.53 17.44
CA VAL A 147 7.82 -10.57 16.49
C VAL A 147 8.21 -9.92 15.18
N PHE A 148 7.75 -10.52 14.08
CA PHE A 148 7.90 -9.96 12.76
C PHE A 148 6.65 -9.15 12.40
N ILE A 149 6.87 -7.90 11.99
CA ILE A 149 5.81 -6.97 11.63
C ILE A 149 6.05 -6.36 10.24
N PRO A 150 5.00 -5.92 9.52
CA PRO A 150 5.19 -5.13 8.32
C PRO A 150 5.82 -3.78 8.67
N ALA A 151 6.89 -3.41 7.98
CA ALA A 151 7.45 -2.07 8.06
C ALA A 151 6.57 -1.10 7.28
N SER A 152 5.66 -0.43 7.97
CA SER A 152 4.82 0.63 7.38
C SER A 152 5.43 2.02 7.60
N VAL A 153 6.11 2.23 8.72
CA VAL A 153 6.90 3.44 9.05
C VAL A 153 7.93 3.03 10.10
N SER A 154 9.08 3.68 10.14
CA SER A 154 9.99 3.58 11.27
C SER A 154 9.35 4.24 12.51
N TYR A 155 8.53 3.48 13.23
CA TYR A 155 7.90 3.90 14.48
C TYR A 155 8.88 3.86 15.65
N THR A 156 9.94 4.64 15.59
CA THR A 156 10.74 4.87 16.80
C THR A 156 10.12 5.87 17.77
N HIS A 157 8.94 6.45 17.43
CA HIS A 157 8.35 7.55 18.22
C HIS A 157 6.84 7.45 18.49
N LEU A 158 6.20 6.32 18.25
CA LEU A 158 4.81 6.10 18.67
C LEU A 158 4.74 5.05 19.78
N THR A 159 5.38 5.33 20.91
CA THR A 159 4.88 4.82 22.19
C THR A 159 3.60 5.61 22.47
N LEU A 160 2.44 4.97 22.24
CA LEU A 160 1.21 5.45 22.82
C LEU A 160 1.41 5.48 24.33
N PRO A 161 1.15 6.60 25.02
CA PRO A 161 1.15 6.59 26.46
C PRO A 161 0.04 5.62 26.91
N THR A 162 0.41 4.67 27.75
CA THR A 162 -0.51 3.83 28.51
C THR A 162 -1.37 4.67 29.44
#